data_6e6af65a66a530a81c488673bc2b54f7
#
_entry.id   6e6af65a66a530a81c488673bc2b54f7
#
_cell.length_a   1.000
_cell.length_b   1.000
_cell.length_c   1.000
_cell.angle_alpha   90.00
_cell.angle_beta   90.00
_cell.angle_gamma   90.00
#
_symmetry.space_group_name_H-M   'P 1'
#
loop_
_entity.id
_entity.type
_entity.pdbx_description
1 polymer ?
#
loop_
_entity_poly.entity_id
_entity_poly.type
_entity_poly.pdbx_seq_one_letter_code
_entity_poly.pdbx_strand_id
1 'polypeptide(L)' 'DSYGGEEFLVIIQNESEVSIKQLADDLLACPAQLRFEVTVSIGVKHVTQALGSVEQLINDADQALYSSKKKGRNCISWSD' A
#
# COMPACT_ATOMS: atom_id res chain seq x y z
N ASP A 1 6.38 -6.97 12.74
CA ASP A 1 5.43 -7.39 13.75
C ASP A 1 5.05 -8.85 13.57
N SER A 2 5.01 -9.57 14.65
CA SER A 2 4.82 -11.01 14.64
C SER A 2 3.36 -11.47 14.66
N TYR A 3 2.39 -10.57 14.58
CA TYR A 3 1.00 -10.95 14.73
C TYR A 3 0.27 -11.10 13.40
N GLY A 4 0.82 -11.93 12.54
CA GLY A 4 0.12 -12.39 11.34
C GLY A 4 -0.19 -11.33 10.30
N GLY A 5 0.59 -10.27 10.25
CA GLY A 5 0.39 -9.22 9.26
C GLY A 5 1.62 -9.05 8.39
N GLU A 6 1.38 -8.73 7.13
CA GLU A 6 2.43 -8.33 6.20
C GLU A 6 2.25 -6.88 5.83
N GLU A 7 3.34 -6.22 5.46
CA GLU A 7 3.37 -4.81 5.13
C GLU A 7 3.92 -4.62 3.73
N PHE A 8 3.25 -3.79 2.94
CA PHE A 8 3.69 -3.51 1.58
C PHE A 8 3.73 -2.01 1.33
N LEU A 9 4.82 -1.57 0.72
CA LEU A 9 4.92 -0.25 0.14
C LEU A 9 4.68 -0.38 -1.36
N VAL A 10 3.83 0.47 -1.90
CA VAL A 10 3.51 0.45 -3.31
C VAL A 10 3.73 1.84 -3.88
N ILE A 11 4.56 1.93 -4.90
CA ILE A 11 4.80 3.17 -5.62
C ILE A 11 4.38 2.93 -7.06
N ILE A 12 3.41 3.71 -7.52
CA ILE A 12 2.83 3.52 -8.86
C ILE A 12 2.98 4.81 -9.64
N GLN A 13 3.47 4.69 -10.86
CA GLN A 13 3.71 5.82 -11.73
C GLN A 13 2.89 5.70 -13.01
N ASN A 14 2.26 6.81 -13.38
CA ASN A 14 1.57 6.95 -14.68
C ASN A 14 0.43 5.98 -14.95
N GLU A 15 -0.21 5.50 -13.91
CA GLU A 15 -1.41 4.65 -14.06
C GLU A 15 -2.68 5.44 -13.78
N SER A 16 -3.80 4.96 -14.29
CA SER A 16 -5.09 5.57 -13.98
C SER A 16 -5.48 5.26 -12.53
N GLU A 17 -6.26 6.15 -11.92
CA GLU A 17 -6.75 5.93 -10.56
C GLU A 17 -7.58 4.64 -10.44
N VAL A 18 -8.35 4.33 -11.47
CA VAL A 18 -9.18 3.12 -11.47
C VAL A 18 -8.32 1.87 -11.43
N SER A 19 -7.28 1.83 -12.27
CA SER A 19 -6.35 0.68 -12.29
C SER A 19 -5.61 0.53 -10.97
N ILE A 20 -5.21 1.64 -10.38
CA ILE A 20 -4.48 1.64 -9.12
C ILE A 20 -5.36 1.12 -7.98
N LYS A 21 -6.59 1.58 -7.92
CA LYS A 21 -7.52 1.12 -6.89
C LYS A 21 -7.82 -0.36 -7.02
N GLN A 22 -7.99 -0.84 -8.25
CA GLN A 22 -8.23 -2.26 -8.49
C GLN A 22 -7.03 -3.10 -8.05
N LEU A 23 -5.82 -2.67 -8.39
CA LEU A 23 -4.61 -3.38 -7.97
C LEU A 23 -4.50 -3.42 -6.44
N ALA A 24 -4.75 -2.30 -5.79
CA ALA A 24 -4.67 -2.22 -4.34
C ALA A 24 -5.70 -3.14 -3.68
N ASP A 25 -6.92 -3.16 -4.20
CA ASP A 25 -7.97 -4.04 -3.68
C ASP A 25 -7.61 -5.51 -3.89
N ASP A 26 -7.03 -5.85 -5.04
CA ASP A 26 -6.59 -7.21 -5.33
C ASP A 26 -5.48 -7.65 -4.36
N LEU A 27 -4.53 -6.76 -4.07
CA LEU A 27 -3.47 -7.05 -3.12
C LEU A 27 -4.02 -7.26 -1.72
N LEU A 28 -4.99 -6.44 -1.31
CA LEU A 28 -5.60 -6.54 0.00
C LEU A 28 -6.36 -7.85 0.18
N ALA A 29 -7.01 -8.32 -0.88
CA ALA A 29 -7.80 -9.54 -0.86
C ALA A 29 -6.96 -10.81 -1.04
N CYS A 30 -5.73 -10.68 -1.49
CA CYS A 30 -4.89 -11.81 -1.88
C CYS A 30 -4.72 -12.86 -0.79
N PRO A 31 -4.43 -12.51 0.49
CA PRO A 31 -4.27 -13.54 1.51
C PRO A 31 -5.51 -14.40 1.70
N ALA A 32 -6.70 -13.80 1.68
CA ALA A 32 -7.94 -14.53 1.81
C ALA A 32 -8.18 -15.46 0.63
N GLN A 33 -7.89 -15.00 -0.59
CA GLN A 33 -8.05 -15.81 -1.79
C GLN A 33 -7.12 -17.01 -1.78
N LEU A 34 -5.92 -16.85 -1.21
CA LEU A 34 -4.95 -17.93 -1.09
C LEU A 34 -5.12 -18.72 0.20
N ARG A 35 -6.14 -18.40 0.98
CA ARG A 35 -6.47 -19.09 2.25
C ARG A 35 -5.35 -18.95 3.29
N PHE A 36 -4.63 -17.85 3.26
CA PHE A 36 -3.67 -17.51 4.30
C PHE A 36 -4.39 -16.84 5.47
N GLU A 37 -3.98 -17.17 6.67
CA GLU A 37 -4.54 -16.58 7.89
C GLU A 37 -3.77 -15.33 8.31
N VAL A 38 -3.42 -14.49 7.33
CA VAL A 38 -2.73 -13.23 7.57
C VAL A 38 -3.49 -12.12 6.86
N THR A 39 -3.26 -10.90 7.31
CA THR A 39 -3.78 -9.72 6.63
C THR A 39 -2.61 -8.90 6.12
N VAL A 40 -2.89 -7.95 5.25
CA VAL A 40 -1.87 -7.04 4.73
C VAL A 40 -2.22 -5.61 5.07
N SER A 41 -1.20 -4.82 5.32
CA SER A 41 -1.31 -3.37 5.49
C SER A 41 -0.54 -2.74 4.35
N ILE A 42 -1.15 -1.80 3.64
CA ILE A 42 -0.58 -1.26 2.41
C ILE A 42 -0.52 0.25 2.48
N GLY A 43 0.65 0.80 2.15
CA GLY A 43 0.81 2.22 1.94
C GLY A 43 1.11 2.47 0.47
N VAL A 44 0.39 3.38 -0.16
CA VAL A 44 0.51 3.64 -1.60
C VAL A 44 0.90 5.08 -1.87
N LYS A 45 1.88 5.26 -2.73
CA LYS A 45 2.24 6.55 -3.30
C LYS A 45 2.00 6.49 -4.81
N HIS A 46 1.08 7.31 -5.29
CA HIS A 46 0.83 7.45 -6.73
C HIS A 46 1.61 8.65 -7.25
N VAL A 47 2.41 8.42 -8.27
CA VAL A 47 3.27 9.45 -8.87
C VAL A 47 2.75 9.76 -10.27
N THR A 48 2.27 10.97 -10.47
CA THR A 48 1.80 11.42 -11.78
C THR A 48 2.92 12.06 -12.59
N GLN A 49 3.92 12.61 -11.91
CA GLN A 49 5.11 13.17 -12.53
C GLN A 49 6.32 12.73 -11.71
N ALA A 50 7.44 12.58 -12.37
CA ALA A 50 8.68 12.21 -11.69
C ALA A 50 9.24 13.42 -10.94
N LEU A 51 8.67 13.70 -9.78
CA LEU A 51 9.09 14.80 -8.91
C LEU A 51 9.80 14.26 -7.69
N GLY A 52 10.97 14.81 -7.42
CA GLY A 52 11.71 14.46 -6.24
C GLY A 52 12.54 13.18 -6.39
N SER A 53 13.10 12.76 -5.31
CA SER A 53 13.98 11.59 -5.26
C SER A 53 13.21 10.31 -4.97
N VAL A 54 13.84 9.18 -5.28
CA VAL A 54 13.32 7.87 -4.91
C VAL A 54 13.14 7.78 -3.40
N GLU A 55 14.07 8.35 -2.63
CA GLU A 55 13.96 8.37 -1.17
C GLU A 55 12.70 9.06 -0.69
N GLN A 56 12.33 10.18 -1.33
CA GLN A 56 11.13 10.90 -0.96
C GLN A 56 9.88 10.08 -1.28
N LEU A 57 9.84 9.39 -2.42
CA LEU A 57 8.71 8.53 -2.78
C LEU A 57 8.54 7.38 -1.80
N ILE A 58 9.64 6.76 -1.41
CA ILE A 58 9.62 5.67 -0.43
C ILE A 58 9.13 6.20 0.92
N ASN A 59 9.60 7.37 1.34
CA ASN A 59 9.18 7.96 2.59
C ASN A 59 7.68 8.27 2.59
N ASP A 60 7.17 8.79 1.48
CA ASP A 60 5.73 9.09 1.35
C ASP A 60 4.89 7.82 1.46
N ALA A 61 5.30 6.75 0.77
CA ALA A 61 4.61 5.48 0.85
C ALA A 61 4.71 4.87 2.25
N ASP A 62 5.85 5.03 2.90
CA ASP A 62 6.06 4.52 4.26
C ASP A 62 5.17 5.22 5.28
N GLN A 63 4.98 6.53 5.14
CA GLN A 63 4.07 7.27 6.01
C GLN A 63 2.63 6.80 5.80
N ALA A 64 2.24 6.53 4.56
CA ALA A 64 0.92 5.98 4.28
C ALA A 64 0.76 4.58 4.91
N LEU A 65 1.79 3.75 4.82
CA LEU A 65 1.78 2.44 5.45
C LEU A 65 1.64 2.56 6.97
N TYR A 66 2.34 3.50 7.58
CA TYR A 66 2.22 3.75 9.01
C TYR A 66 0.78 4.08 9.38
N SER A 67 0.10 4.89 8.56
CA SER A 67 -1.31 5.20 8.76
C SER A 67 -2.18 3.94 8.71
N SER A 68 -1.93 3.04 7.76
CA SER A 68 -2.65 1.78 7.67
C SER A 68 -2.47 0.94 8.93
N LYS A 69 -1.26 0.88 9.45
CA LYS A 69 -0.99 0.12 10.68
C LYS A 69 -1.67 0.75 11.89
N LYS A 70 -1.72 2.07 11.94
CA LYS A 70 -2.41 2.77 13.04
C LYS A 70 -3.93 2.60 12.99
N LYS A 71 -4.48 2.44 11.79
CA LYS A 71 -5.92 2.24 11.63
C LYS A 71 -6.38 0.81 11.97
N GLY A 72 -5.45 -0.06 12.34
CA GLY A 72 -5.79 -1.43 12.72
C GLY A 72 -5.31 -2.47 11.73
N ARG A 73 -4.46 -2.08 10.78
CA ARG A 73 -3.93 -2.99 9.77
C ARG A 73 -5.02 -3.46 8.81
N ASN A 74 -4.74 -4.41 7.96
CA ASN A 74 -5.69 -4.97 6.99
C ASN A 74 -6.42 -3.87 6.20
N CYS A 75 -5.65 -2.90 5.73
CA CYS A 75 -6.22 -1.79 4.97
C CYS A 75 -5.16 -1.11 4.12
N ILE A 76 -5.63 -0.22 3.28
CA ILE A 76 -4.80 0.56 2.38
C ILE A 76 -4.88 2.02 2.78
N SER A 77 -3.74 2.70 2.79
CA SER A 77 -3.69 4.15 2.95
C SER A 77 -2.90 4.75 1.80
N TRP A 78 -3.31 5.92 1.40
CA TRP A 78 -2.75 6.60 0.23
C TRP A 78 -1.99 7.83 0.68
N SER A 79 -0.80 8.01 0.12
CA SER A 79 -0.03 9.23 0.31
C SER A 79 -0.56 10.30 -0.63
N ASP A 80 -0.61 11.50 -0.14
CA ASP A 80 -0.99 12.66 -0.96
C ASP A 80 0.07 13.04 -1.97
#